data_a728276657005b140cb2a73fb0011dd0
#
_entry.id   a728276657005b140cb2a73fb0011dd0
#
_cell.length_a   1.000
_cell.length_b   1.000
_cell.length_c   1.000
_cell.angle_alpha   90.00
_cell.angle_beta   90.00
_cell.angle_gamma   90.00
#
_symmetry.space_group_name_H-M   'P 1'
#
loop_
_entity.id
_entity.type
_entity.pdbx_description
1 polymer ?
#
loop_
_entity_poly.entity_id
_entity_poly.type
_entity_poly.pdbx_seq_one_letter_code
_entity_poly.pdbx_strand_id
1 'polypeptide(L)'
;MALIDNEGRMPARPDLESLVDSYYSSLYQFAFSLTRNEDDACDLTQQTFLVWASKGHQLRDVTKVKTWLFTTLYREFLEKRRRQVRFPHFELAEVGDDLPRVAPVTADQLDSGAVVGALGKLDDAFQAPLTLFYLEDYSYKDIAEILDIPIGTVKSRISRGIVQLHNLLTEGARASRGTNKDFHG
;
A
#
# COMPACT_ATOMS: atom_id res chain seq x y z
N MET A 1 10.87 -12.44 23.09
CA MET A 1 11.48 -13.76 23.18
C MET A 1 11.80 -14.15 21.75
N ALA A 2 13.08 -14.07 21.33
CA ALA A 2 13.48 -14.38 19.97
C ALA A 2 13.21 -15.86 19.70
N LEU A 3 12.56 -16.15 18.58
CA LEU A 3 12.37 -17.53 18.12
C LEU A 3 13.73 -18.03 17.64
N ILE A 4 14.29 -18.96 18.38
CA ILE A 4 15.46 -19.73 18.01
C ILE A 4 14.94 -20.90 17.15
N ASP A 5 15.56 -21.15 15.98
CA ASP A 5 15.24 -22.32 15.19
C ASP A 5 15.52 -23.63 15.94
N ASN A 6 15.08 -24.77 15.39
CA ASN A 6 15.23 -26.08 16.03
C ASN A 6 16.71 -26.51 16.23
N GLU A 7 17.68 -25.71 15.74
CA GLU A 7 19.12 -25.93 15.87
C GLU A 7 19.81 -24.89 16.78
N GLY A 8 19.03 -24.03 17.46
CA GLY A 8 19.56 -23.03 18.38
C GLY A 8 20.20 -21.82 17.69
N ARG A 9 19.97 -21.61 16.38
CA ARG A 9 20.45 -20.46 15.61
C ARG A 9 19.39 -19.38 15.54
N MET A 10 19.82 -18.13 15.62
CA MET A 10 19.00 -16.99 15.21
C MET A 10 18.66 -17.16 13.73
N PRO A 11 17.40 -16.99 13.31
CA PRO A 11 17.04 -17.08 11.90
C PRO A 11 17.97 -16.15 11.10
N ALA A 12 18.55 -16.72 10.04
CA ALA A 12 19.47 -15.98 9.18
C ALA A 12 18.72 -14.76 8.65
N ARG A 13 19.41 -13.63 8.67
CA ARG A 13 18.87 -12.39 8.13
C ARG A 13 18.55 -12.59 6.65
N PRO A 14 17.33 -12.25 6.18
CA PRO A 14 17.02 -12.36 4.77
C PRO A 14 17.93 -11.41 3.97
N ASP A 15 18.49 -11.91 2.88
CA ASP A 15 19.18 -11.09 1.91
C ASP A 15 18.23 -10.18 1.16
N LEU A 16 18.75 -9.19 0.45
CA LEU A 16 17.95 -8.19 -0.24
C LEU A 16 17.10 -8.82 -1.36
N GLU A 17 17.65 -9.79 -2.07
CA GLU A 17 16.97 -10.46 -3.19
C GLU A 17 15.72 -11.22 -2.70
N SER A 18 15.88 -12.03 -1.67
CA SER A 18 14.75 -12.74 -1.03
C SER A 18 13.65 -11.80 -0.51
N LEU A 19 14.03 -10.61 -0.03
CA LEU A 19 13.06 -9.62 0.43
C LEU A 19 12.33 -8.95 -0.74
N VAL A 20 13.04 -8.64 -1.81
CA VAL A 20 12.42 -8.10 -3.03
C VAL A 20 11.42 -9.11 -3.58
N ASP A 21 11.81 -10.37 -3.73
CA ASP A 21 10.92 -11.42 -4.24
C ASP A 21 9.68 -11.61 -3.36
N SER A 22 9.84 -11.52 -2.03
CA SER A 22 8.74 -11.77 -1.09
C SER A 22 7.81 -10.59 -0.90
N TYR A 23 8.30 -9.35 -0.98
CA TYR A 23 7.56 -8.18 -0.51
C TYR A 23 7.37 -7.09 -1.56
N TYR A 24 8.00 -7.16 -2.74
CA TYR A 24 7.89 -6.09 -3.75
C TYR A 24 6.43 -5.83 -4.14
N SER A 25 5.69 -6.86 -4.49
CA SER A 25 4.28 -6.74 -4.93
C SER A 25 3.41 -6.09 -3.86
N SER A 26 3.52 -6.56 -2.62
CA SER A 26 2.76 -6.04 -1.48
C SER A 26 3.11 -4.59 -1.15
N LEU A 27 4.39 -4.26 -1.14
CA LEU A 27 4.85 -2.88 -0.90
C LEU A 27 4.43 -1.95 -2.02
N TYR A 28 4.52 -2.40 -3.29
CA TYR A 28 4.07 -1.61 -4.44
C TYR A 28 2.56 -1.35 -4.38
N GLN A 29 1.74 -2.35 -4.06
CA GLN A 29 0.29 -2.17 -3.92
C GLN A 29 -0.05 -1.17 -2.81
N PHE A 30 0.65 -1.25 -1.68
CA PHE A 30 0.49 -0.28 -0.60
C PHE A 30 0.95 1.12 -1.02
N ALA A 31 2.11 1.25 -1.65
CA ALA A 31 2.60 2.52 -2.18
C ALA A 31 1.63 3.13 -3.20
N PHE A 32 1.12 2.31 -4.14
CA PHE A 32 0.16 2.75 -5.15
C PHE A 32 -1.16 3.23 -4.53
N SER A 33 -1.66 2.53 -3.51
CA SER A 33 -2.87 2.98 -2.80
C SER A 33 -2.70 4.36 -2.17
N LEU A 34 -1.47 4.73 -1.76
CA LEU A 34 -1.16 6.01 -1.12
C LEU A 34 -0.86 7.13 -2.13
N THR A 35 -0.14 6.81 -3.20
CA THR A 35 0.37 7.81 -4.17
C THR A 35 -0.60 8.03 -5.33
N ARG A 36 -1.36 7.01 -5.71
CA ARG A 36 -2.26 6.99 -6.89
C ARG A 36 -1.51 7.23 -8.22
N ASN A 37 -0.21 7.04 -8.22
CA ASN A 37 0.66 7.23 -9.36
C ASN A 37 1.65 6.07 -9.41
N GLU A 38 1.85 5.48 -10.59
CA GLU A 38 2.68 4.30 -10.79
C GLU A 38 4.18 4.60 -10.57
N ASP A 39 4.65 5.73 -11.08
CA ASP A 39 6.05 6.13 -10.95
C ASP A 39 6.39 6.44 -9.48
N ASP A 40 5.53 7.20 -8.81
CA ASP A 40 5.68 7.49 -7.38
C ASP A 40 5.63 6.23 -6.52
N ALA A 41 4.78 5.26 -6.86
CA ALA A 41 4.68 3.99 -6.15
C ALA A 41 5.93 3.14 -6.36
N CYS A 42 6.44 3.09 -7.59
CA CYS A 42 7.67 2.39 -7.93
C CYS A 42 8.87 2.99 -7.18
N ASP A 43 9.04 4.31 -7.25
CA ASP A 43 10.10 5.04 -6.55
C ASP A 43 10.06 4.81 -5.04
N LEU A 44 8.87 4.91 -4.44
CA LEU A 44 8.68 4.72 -3.01
C LEU A 44 9.02 3.29 -2.57
N THR A 45 8.66 2.30 -3.38
CA THR A 45 8.99 0.90 -3.14
C THR A 45 10.50 0.67 -3.24
N GLN A 46 11.16 1.18 -4.28
CA GLN A 46 12.60 1.09 -4.44
C GLN A 46 13.34 1.79 -3.28
N GLN A 47 12.90 3.00 -2.92
CA GLN A 47 13.47 3.74 -1.79
C GLN A 47 13.38 2.94 -0.49
N THR A 48 12.28 2.21 -0.27
CA THR A 48 12.12 1.36 0.91
C THR A 48 13.20 0.28 0.97
N PHE A 49 13.49 -0.39 -0.15
CA PHE A 49 14.56 -1.39 -0.21
C PHE A 49 15.96 -0.79 -0.10
N LEU A 50 16.20 0.42 -0.61
CA LEU A 50 17.46 1.14 -0.40
C LEU A 50 17.67 1.47 1.08
N VAL A 51 16.61 1.89 1.77
CA VAL A 51 16.67 2.11 3.23
C VAL A 51 16.94 0.80 3.97
N TRP A 52 16.36 -0.32 3.51
CA TRP A 52 16.69 -1.64 4.08
C TRP A 52 18.15 -1.99 3.87
N ALA A 53 18.70 -1.84 2.68
CA ALA A 53 20.10 -2.15 2.38
C ALA A 53 21.05 -1.39 3.31
N SER A 54 20.72 -0.15 3.64
CA SER A 54 21.56 0.71 4.51
C SER A 54 21.31 0.52 6.01
N LYS A 55 20.05 0.38 6.44
CA LYS A 55 19.65 0.42 7.87
C LYS A 55 19.04 -0.89 8.39
N GLY A 56 18.67 -1.81 7.52
CA GLY A 56 18.03 -3.06 7.91
C GLY A 56 18.89 -3.87 8.92
N HIS A 57 20.23 -3.69 8.95
CA HIS A 57 21.12 -4.32 9.94
C HIS A 57 20.81 -3.92 11.40
N GLN A 58 20.06 -2.84 11.61
CA GLN A 58 19.64 -2.38 12.93
C GLN A 58 18.43 -3.15 13.47
N LEU A 59 17.71 -3.88 12.60
CA LEU A 59 16.58 -4.69 13.00
C LEU A 59 17.08 -5.93 13.77
N ARG A 60 16.74 -6.00 15.06
CA ARG A 60 17.17 -7.09 15.94
C ARG A 60 16.29 -8.34 15.81
N ASP A 61 15.02 -8.14 15.52
CA ASP A 61 14.01 -9.20 15.40
C ASP A 61 13.61 -9.37 13.94
N VAL A 62 14.16 -10.40 13.29
CA VAL A 62 13.91 -10.69 11.87
C VAL A 62 12.45 -11.06 11.58
N THR A 63 11.68 -11.48 12.59
CA THR A 63 10.24 -11.75 12.41
C THR A 63 9.43 -10.47 12.13
N LYS A 64 9.99 -9.31 12.45
CA LYS A 64 9.40 -7.99 12.22
C LYS A 64 9.79 -7.34 10.90
N VAL A 65 10.47 -8.07 10.01
CA VAL A 65 10.92 -7.54 8.72
C VAL A 65 9.75 -6.96 7.92
N LYS A 66 8.64 -7.70 7.78
CA LYS A 66 7.45 -7.21 7.06
C LYS A 66 6.96 -5.89 7.66
N THR A 67 6.71 -5.83 8.96
CA THR A 67 6.25 -4.61 9.66
C THR A 67 7.24 -3.46 9.51
N TRP A 68 8.54 -3.73 9.57
CA TRP A 68 9.59 -2.73 9.40
C TRP A 68 9.58 -2.12 7.99
N LEU A 69 9.41 -2.94 6.95
CA LEU A 69 9.34 -2.47 5.57
C LEU A 69 8.11 -1.57 5.35
N PHE A 70 6.94 -1.97 5.81
CA PHE A 70 5.71 -1.16 5.69
C PHE A 70 5.77 0.14 6.50
N THR A 71 6.35 0.10 7.71
CA THR A 71 6.60 1.31 8.51
C THR A 71 7.57 2.27 7.80
N THR A 72 8.63 1.72 7.20
CA THR A 72 9.61 2.52 6.45
C THR A 72 8.96 3.16 5.23
N LEU A 73 8.22 2.40 4.42
CA LEU A 73 7.51 2.90 3.26
C LEU A 73 6.56 4.04 3.64
N TYR A 74 5.77 3.86 4.69
CA TYR A 74 4.82 4.88 5.12
C TYR A 74 5.52 6.17 5.61
N ARG A 75 6.64 6.06 6.30
CA ARG A 75 7.46 7.20 6.74
C ARG A 75 8.06 7.96 5.56
N GLU A 76 8.63 7.26 4.57
CA GLU A 76 9.15 7.87 3.33
C GLU A 76 8.04 8.60 2.56
N PHE A 77 6.85 8.00 2.46
CA PHE A 77 5.66 8.65 1.87
C PHE A 77 5.30 9.96 2.59
N LEU A 78 5.21 9.94 3.93
CA LEU A 78 4.90 11.14 4.69
C LEU A 78 5.98 12.23 4.55
N GLU A 79 7.25 11.83 4.47
CA GLU A 79 8.35 12.78 4.22
C GLU A 79 8.25 13.41 2.84
N LYS A 80 7.99 12.60 1.79
CA LYS A 80 7.79 13.10 0.41
C LYS A 80 6.64 14.10 0.38
N ARG A 81 5.49 13.79 0.98
CA ARG A 81 4.35 14.72 1.09
C ARG A 81 4.70 16.01 1.83
N ARG A 82 5.40 15.94 2.95
CA ARG A 82 5.82 17.14 3.71
C ARG A 82 6.75 18.03 2.88
N ARG A 83 7.65 17.43 2.09
CA ARG A 83 8.55 18.20 1.19
C ARG A 83 7.75 18.88 0.08
N GLN A 84 6.80 18.20 -0.55
CA GLN A 84 5.94 18.78 -1.60
C GLN A 84 5.11 19.97 -1.08
N VAL A 85 4.54 19.86 0.13
CA VAL A 85 3.79 20.98 0.75
C VAL A 85 4.69 22.15 1.11
N ARG A 86 5.94 21.90 1.52
CA ARG A 86 6.89 22.97 1.91
C ARG A 86 7.52 23.66 0.70
N PHE A 87 7.69 22.96 -0.40
CA PHE A 87 8.23 23.45 -1.65
C PHE A 87 7.29 23.01 -2.79
N PRO A 88 6.20 23.76 -3.03
CA PRO A 88 5.36 23.47 -4.18
C PRO A 88 6.19 23.71 -5.44
N HIS A 89 6.71 22.64 -6.03
CA HIS A 89 7.17 22.70 -7.39
C HIS A 89 5.94 22.97 -8.24
N PHE A 90 6.03 24.01 -9.09
CA PHE A 90 5.12 24.17 -10.21
C PHE A 90 5.42 22.99 -11.16
N GLU A 91 4.82 21.84 -10.89
CA GLU A 91 4.67 20.83 -11.91
C GLU A 91 3.70 21.41 -12.93
N LEU A 92 4.25 21.80 -14.09
CA LEU A 92 3.45 21.96 -15.30
C LEU A 92 2.61 20.69 -15.38
N ALA A 93 1.28 20.85 -15.36
CA ALA A 93 0.35 19.78 -15.60
C ALA A 93 0.67 19.18 -16.97
N GLU A 94 1.46 18.12 -17.00
CA GLU A 94 1.54 17.27 -18.18
C GLU A 94 0.20 16.58 -18.29
N VAL A 95 -0.53 17.01 -19.30
CA VAL A 95 -1.72 16.34 -19.81
C VAL A 95 -1.32 14.89 -20.08
N GLY A 96 -1.90 13.97 -19.31
CA GLY A 96 -1.63 12.56 -19.42
C GLY A 96 -1.96 12.05 -20.81
N ASP A 97 -0.94 11.62 -21.52
CA ASP A 97 -1.06 10.91 -22.77
C ASP A 97 -1.38 9.44 -22.46
N ASP A 98 -2.45 8.94 -23.08
CA ASP A 98 -2.91 7.56 -22.97
C ASP A 98 -1.81 6.60 -23.44
N LEU A 99 -1.11 5.97 -22.52
CA LEU A 99 -0.25 4.83 -22.82
C LEU A 99 -1.02 3.51 -22.59
N PRO A 100 -0.89 2.54 -23.52
CA PRO A 100 -1.68 1.33 -23.48
C PRO A 100 -1.32 0.47 -22.26
N ARG A 101 -2.34 0.14 -21.49
CA ARG A 101 -2.29 -0.78 -20.35
C ARG A 101 -1.85 -2.15 -20.83
N VAL A 102 -0.66 -2.58 -20.43
CA VAL A 102 -0.28 -3.99 -20.52
C VAL A 102 -0.78 -4.68 -19.27
N ALA A 103 -1.86 -5.43 -19.41
CA ALA A 103 -2.37 -6.29 -18.36
C ALA A 103 -2.01 -7.73 -18.67
N PRO A 104 -1.38 -8.46 -17.75
CA PRO A 104 -1.64 -9.88 -17.63
C PRO A 104 -2.59 -10.08 -16.45
N VAL A 105 -3.85 -10.34 -16.74
CA VAL A 105 -4.86 -10.46 -15.71
C VAL A 105 -5.30 -11.91 -15.60
N THR A 106 -4.99 -12.54 -14.46
CA THR A 106 -5.73 -13.71 -13.98
C THR A 106 -6.97 -13.21 -13.21
N ALA A 107 -8.04 -14.01 -13.12
CA ALA A 107 -9.31 -13.62 -12.49
C ALA A 107 -9.15 -13.09 -11.05
N ASP A 108 -8.20 -13.64 -10.28
CA ASP A 108 -7.85 -13.18 -8.93
C ASP A 108 -7.21 -11.78 -8.89
N GLN A 109 -6.53 -11.38 -9.98
CA GLN A 109 -5.89 -10.06 -10.07
C GLN A 109 -6.89 -8.94 -10.44
N LEU A 110 -8.00 -9.27 -11.11
CA LEU A 110 -9.06 -8.31 -11.43
C LEU A 110 -9.76 -7.83 -10.15
N ASP A 111 -10.05 -8.73 -9.22
CA ASP A 111 -10.65 -8.37 -7.94
C ASP A 111 -9.69 -7.53 -7.08
N SER A 112 -8.41 -7.88 -7.03
CA SER A 112 -7.39 -7.12 -6.32
C SER A 112 -7.18 -5.72 -6.92
N GLY A 113 -7.14 -5.60 -8.24
CA GLY A 113 -6.98 -4.31 -8.94
C GLY A 113 -8.18 -3.38 -8.72
N ALA A 114 -9.40 -3.92 -8.74
CA ALA A 114 -10.62 -3.14 -8.46
C ALA A 114 -10.65 -2.64 -7.01
N VAL A 115 -10.23 -3.47 -6.06
CA VAL A 115 -10.15 -3.11 -4.64
C VAL A 115 -9.05 -2.06 -4.42
N VAL A 116 -7.85 -2.25 -4.97
CA VAL A 116 -6.76 -1.26 -4.89
C VAL A 116 -7.18 0.08 -5.51
N GLY A 117 -7.85 0.06 -6.67
CA GLY A 117 -8.39 1.26 -7.30
C GLY A 117 -9.48 1.96 -6.47
N ALA A 118 -10.33 1.20 -5.77
CA ALA A 118 -11.33 1.75 -4.87
C ALA A 118 -10.70 2.32 -3.58
N LEU A 119 -9.70 1.63 -3.03
CA LEU A 119 -8.92 2.11 -1.89
C LEU A 119 -8.23 3.44 -2.22
N GLY A 120 -7.70 3.59 -3.44
CA GLY A 120 -7.09 4.84 -3.91
C GLY A 120 -8.07 6.02 -4.02
N LYS A 121 -9.40 5.78 -4.04
CA LYS A 121 -10.42 6.84 -4.07
C LYS A 121 -10.94 7.25 -2.69
N LEU A 122 -10.50 6.56 -1.64
CA LEU A 122 -10.84 6.92 -0.26
C LEU A 122 -10.17 8.23 0.15
N ASP A 123 -10.72 8.85 1.19
CA ASP A 123 -10.03 9.94 1.87
C ASP A 123 -8.68 9.46 2.42
N ASP A 124 -7.67 10.29 2.32
CA ASP A 124 -6.29 9.99 2.73
C ASP A 124 -6.17 9.38 4.12
N ALA A 125 -7.04 9.78 5.05
CA ALA A 125 -7.06 9.28 6.42
C ALA A 125 -7.45 7.79 6.53
N PHE A 126 -8.15 7.25 5.53
CA PHE A 126 -8.69 5.88 5.55
C PHE A 126 -7.90 4.92 4.67
N GLN A 127 -7.17 5.43 3.68
CA GLN A 127 -6.42 4.62 2.71
C GLN A 127 -5.43 3.68 3.38
N ALA A 128 -4.45 4.22 4.09
CA ALA A 128 -3.40 3.43 4.72
C ALA A 128 -3.95 2.36 5.69
N PRO A 129 -4.85 2.69 6.64
CA PRO A 129 -5.41 1.68 7.55
C PRO A 129 -6.17 0.57 6.83
N LEU A 130 -6.95 0.89 5.80
CA LEU A 130 -7.75 -0.09 5.07
C LEU A 130 -6.90 -0.97 4.17
N THR A 131 -5.91 -0.40 3.48
CA THR A 131 -4.98 -1.18 2.65
C THR A 131 -4.22 -2.19 3.51
N LEU A 132 -3.67 -1.78 4.65
CA LEU A 132 -2.97 -2.68 5.56
C LEU A 132 -3.89 -3.76 6.14
N PHE A 133 -5.16 -3.44 6.39
CA PHE A 133 -6.12 -4.39 6.94
C PHE A 133 -6.58 -5.43 5.90
N TYR A 134 -6.99 -4.97 4.69
CA TYR A 134 -7.61 -5.84 3.69
C TYR A 134 -6.62 -6.53 2.75
N LEU A 135 -5.51 -5.88 2.39
CA LEU A 135 -4.56 -6.44 1.44
C LEU A 135 -3.39 -7.16 2.13
N GLU A 136 -3.07 -6.76 3.36
CA GLU A 136 -1.88 -7.25 4.05
C GLU A 136 -2.17 -8.06 5.31
N ASP A 137 -3.45 -8.20 5.67
CA ASP A 137 -3.93 -8.97 6.83
C ASP A 137 -3.32 -8.54 8.16
N TYR A 138 -2.97 -7.25 8.31
CA TYR A 138 -2.45 -6.74 9.56
C TYR A 138 -3.53 -6.59 10.62
N SER A 139 -3.19 -6.96 11.87
CA SER A 139 -4.04 -6.67 13.02
C SER A 139 -4.13 -5.16 13.30
N TYR A 140 -5.16 -4.72 13.98
CA TYR A 140 -5.30 -3.30 14.39
C TYR A 140 -4.11 -2.79 15.21
N LYS A 141 -3.46 -3.69 15.97
CA LYS A 141 -2.27 -3.37 16.75
C LYS A 141 -1.06 -3.12 15.85
N ASP A 142 -0.86 -3.98 14.85
CA ASP A 142 0.24 -3.84 13.91
C ASP A 142 0.06 -2.59 13.03
N ILE A 143 -1.19 -2.32 12.59
CA ILE A 143 -1.53 -1.09 11.86
C ILE A 143 -1.24 0.16 12.70
N ALA A 144 -1.56 0.13 13.99
CA ALA A 144 -1.24 1.23 14.90
C ALA A 144 0.27 1.46 15.03
N GLU A 145 1.07 0.37 15.08
CA GLU A 145 2.55 0.42 15.08
C GLU A 145 3.10 0.97 13.74
N ILE A 146 2.60 0.46 12.61
CA ILE A 146 3.05 0.88 11.27
C ILE A 146 2.78 2.36 11.01
N LEU A 147 1.57 2.82 11.34
CA LEU A 147 1.12 4.18 11.05
C LEU A 147 1.47 5.19 12.15
N ASP A 148 2.01 4.73 13.27
CA ASP A 148 2.33 5.54 14.46
C ASP A 148 1.11 6.36 14.95
N ILE A 149 -0.03 5.67 15.12
CA ILE A 149 -1.29 6.27 15.61
C ILE A 149 -1.95 5.39 16.68
N PRO A 150 -2.77 5.97 17.59
CA PRO A 150 -3.47 5.18 18.59
C PRO A 150 -4.38 4.12 17.98
N ILE A 151 -4.46 2.93 18.60
CA ILE A 151 -5.32 1.82 18.14
C ILE A 151 -6.80 2.21 18.04
N GLY A 152 -7.28 3.12 18.90
CA GLY A 152 -8.63 3.67 18.82
C GLY A 152 -8.84 4.47 17.52
N THR A 153 -7.81 5.19 17.06
CA THR A 153 -7.81 5.90 15.79
C THR A 153 -7.86 4.92 14.61
N VAL A 154 -7.09 3.82 14.68
CA VAL A 154 -7.14 2.75 13.65
C VAL A 154 -8.56 2.21 13.54
N LYS A 155 -9.17 1.79 14.66
CA LYS A 155 -10.54 1.25 14.69
C LYS A 155 -11.56 2.22 14.07
N SER A 156 -11.52 3.49 14.44
CA SER A 156 -12.47 4.50 13.93
C SER A 156 -12.24 4.79 12.43
N ARG A 157 -10.98 4.83 11.97
CA ARG A 157 -10.65 5.04 10.55
C ARG A 157 -11.07 3.85 9.70
N ILE A 158 -10.82 2.62 10.14
CA ILE A 158 -11.26 1.41 9.44
C ILE A 158 -12.79 1.38 9.35
N SER A 159 -13.51 1.58 10.46
CA SER A 159 -14.97 1.57 10.45
C SER A 159 -15.59 2.59 9.49
N ARG A 160 -15.10 3.83 9.49
CA ARG A 160 -15.58 4.88 8.57
C ARG A 160 -15.18 4.62 7.14
N GLY A 161 -13.97 4.16 6.93
CA GLY A 161 -13.46 3.86 5.61
C GLY A 161 -14.16 2.68 4.95
N ILE A 162 -14.61 1.66 5.71
CA ILE A 162 -15.46 0.56 5.21
C ILE A 162 -16.76 1.13 4.63
N VAL A 163 -17.40 2.05 5.32
CA VAL A 163 -18.64 2.69 4.84
C VAL A 163 -18.39 3.44 3.54
N GLN A 164 -17.32 4.21 3.47
CA GLN A 164 -16.95 4.95 2.25
C GLN A 164 -16.58 3.99 1.11
N LEU A 165 -15.80 2.95 1.38
CA LEU A 165 -15.43 1.94 0.39
C LEU A 165 -16.66 1.22 -0.18
N HIS A 166 -17.59 0.82 0.68
CA HIS A 166 -18.85 0.20 0.26
C HIS A 166 -19.65 1.11 -0.68
N ASN A 167 -19.75 2.40 -0.38
CA ASN A 167 -20.43 3.37 -1.23
C ASN A 167 -19.75 3.49 -2.59
N LEU A 168 -18.42 3.62 -2.64
CA LEU A 168 -17.65 3.69 -3.88
C LEU A 168 -17.84 2.44 -4.76
N LEU A 169 -17.82 1.26 -4.17
CA LEU A 169 -18.01 0.00 -4.89
C LEU A 169 -19.45 -0.16 -5.42
N THR A 170 -20.46 0.27 -4.64
CA THR A 170 -21.87 0.18 -5.06
C THR A 170 -22.23 1.22 -6.13
N GLU A 171 -21.67 2.42 -6.08
CA GLU A 171 -21.81 3.43 -7.11
C GLU A 171 -21.15 3.01 -8.42
N GLY A 172 -19.93 2.46 -8.36
CA GLY A 172 -19.22 1.89 -9.50
C GLY A 172 -20.02 0.76 -10.19
N ALA A 173 -20.61 -0.14 -9.40
CA ALA A 173 -21.44 -1.22 -9.91
C ALA A 173 -22.76 -0.74 -10.56
N ARG A 174 -23.31 0.40 -10.12
CA ARG A 174 -24.48 1.03 -10.74
C ARG A 174 -24.13 1.71 -12.05
N ALA A 175 -22.99 2.40 -12.11
CA ALA A 175 -22.53 3.06 -13.33
C ALA A 175 -22.23 2.06 -14.45
N SER A 176 -21.60 0.92 -14.15
CA SER A 176 -21.32 -0.12 -15.14
C SER A 176 -22.58 -0.86 -15.65
N ARG A 177 -23.68 -0.89 -14.89
CA ARG A 177 -24.96 -1.46 -15.34
C ARG A 177 -25.80 -0.50 -16.18
N GLY A 178 -25.56 0.81 -16.06
CA GLY A 178 -26.28 1.85 -16.81
C GLY A 178 -25.86 1.94 -18.28
N THR A 179 -24.62 1.63 -18.61
CA THR A 179 -24.07 1.74 -19.97
C THR A 179 -24.44 0.57 -20.91
N ASN A 180 -25.07 -0.49 -20.40
CA ASN A 180 -25.42 -1.68 -21.22
C ASN A 180 -26.88 -1.68 -21.67
N LYS A 181 -27.62 -0.56 -21.56
CA LYS A 181 -29.04 -0.49 -21.93
C LYS A 181 -29.36 0.24 -23.23
N ASP A 182 -28.37 0.84 -23.87
CA ASP A 182 -28.58 1.68 -25.05
C ASP A 182 -28.12 1.06 -26.39
N PHE A 183 -27.95 -0.27 -26.46
CA PHE A 183 -27.60 -0.96 -27.71
C PHE A 183 -28.66 -2.00 -28.13
N HIS A 184 -29.95 -1.67 -28.07
CA HIS A 184 -30.99 -2.39 -28.83
C HIS A 184 -32.12 -1.41 -29.15
N GLY A 185 -31.97 -0.77 -30.30
CA GLY A 185 -32.98 0.00 -31.02
C GLY A 185 -32.63 -0.01 -32.48
#